data_e08788a4a93f1bb7e27c053c0b2bb382
#
_entry.id   e08788a4a93f1bb7e27c053c0b2bb382
#
_cell.length_a   1.000
_cell.length_b   1.000
_cell.length_c   1.000
_cell.angle_alpha   90.00
_cell.angle_beta   90.00
_cell.angle_gamma   90.00
#
_symmetry.space_group_name_H-M   'P 1'
#
loop_
_entity.id
_entity.type
_entity.pdbx_description
1 polymer ?
#
loop_
_entity_poly.entity_id
_entity_poly.type
_entity_poly.pdbx_seq_one_letter_code
_entity_poly.pdbx_strand_id
1 'polypeptide(L)'
;MTRLRELTWPEARTALEHRVVILPVGSVEQHGRHMPLATDHITAELIALRAEERCDVVVAPTLPYGISPHHRQFWGTIWLRSEVFRDVVVDVARSLKSHGVQKLVVVNGHGGNTGTLAEAGSMIRQEGMALLPFDWWRGVDDALVRAVLGEAAAAITGHACAMETSVGLHLFPEWMDQGAAVDVPTSWAPAVHGAQVHFDTVDFTPHGNIGFPTKATAAAGAQLVEKAVTNLVDLVHWLEAKPLAELLVRPHLE
;
A
#
# COMPACT_ATOMS: atom_id res chain seq x y z
N MET A 1 -7.08 -15.31 14.01
CA MET A 1 -6.92 -14.82 12.62
C MET A 1 -8.29 -14.74 11.98
N THR A 2 -8.66 -13.57 11.43
CA THR A 2 -10.02 -13.32 10.94
C THR A 2 -9.97 -12.75 9.52
N ARG A 3 -9.87 -13.65 8.55
CA ARG A 3 -9.79 -13.32 7.11
C ARG A 3 -11.15 -13.48 6.48
N LEU A 4 -11.75 -12.39 6.03
CA LEU A 4 -13.11 -12.38 5.51
C LEU A 4 -13.35 -13.42 4.40
N ARG A 5 -12.34 -13.67 3.55
CA ARG A 5 -12.39 -14.67 2.47
C ARG A 5 -12.54 -16.12 2.94
N GLU A 6 -12.27 -16.40 4.21
CA GLU A 6 -12.28 -17.74 4.81
C GLU A 6 -13.54 -17.98 5.65
N LEU A 7 -14.39 -16.95 5.82
CA LEU A 7 -15.58 -17.00 6.65
C LEU A 7 -16.85 -17.31 5.84
N THR A 8 -17.74 -18.06 6.45
CA THR A 8 -19.14 -18.10 6.01
C THR A 8 -19.86 -16.81 6.40
N TRP A 9 -21.00 -16.52 5.78
CA TRP A 9 -21.74 -15.28 6.07
C TRP A 9 -22.20 -15.13 7.55
N PRO A 10 -22.59 -16.19 8.30
CA PRO A 10 -22.88 -16.06 9.73
C PRO A 10 -21.64 -15.73 10.56
N GLU A 11 -20.49 -16.33 10.23
CA GLU A 11 -19.21 -16.03 10.88
C GLU A 11 -18.75 -14.61 10.58
N ALA A 12 -18.90 -14.17 9.32
CA ALA A 12 -18.59 -12.80 8.91
C ALA A 12 -19.42 -11.75 9.68
N ARG A 13 -20.71 -12.03 9.94
CA ARG A 13 -21.55 -11.16 10.76
C ARG A 13 -20.93 -10.92 12.14
N THR A 14 -20.56 -11.96 12.85
CA THR A 14 -19.93 -11.86 14.16
C THR A 14 -18.54 -11.23 14.09
N ALA A 15 -17.77 -11.55 13.05
CA ALA A 15 -16.42 -11.03 12.88
C ALA A 15 -16.39 -9.53 12.62
N LEU A 16 -17.36 -8.97 11.89
CA LEU A 16 -17.42 -7.55 11.53
C LEU A 16 -17.97 -6.65 12.66
N GLU A 17 -18.62 -7.23 13.67
CA GLU A 17 -19.17 -6.48 14.81
C GLU A 17 -18.04 -5.73 15.56
N HIS A 18 -18.09 -4.38 15.51
CA HIS A 18 -17.21 -3.47 16.26
C HIS A 18 -15.72 -3.50 15.93
N ARG A 19 -15.29 -4.26 14.91
CA ARG A 19 -13.87 -4.38 14.55
C ARG A 19 -13.46 -3.35 13.49
N VAL A 20 -12.19 -2.99 13.52
CA VAL A 20 -11.53 -2.33 12.38
C VAL A 20 -11.35 -3.35 11.27
N VAL A 21 -11.72 -2.97 10.05
CA VAL A 21 -11.46 -3.79 8.87
C VAL A 21 -10.23 -3.25 8.14
N ILE A 22 -9.38 -4.14 7.65
CA ILE A 22 -8.23 -3.81 6.80
C ILE A 22 -8.52 -4.29 5.38
N LEU A 23 -8.44 -3.39 4.40
CA LEU A 23 -8.50 -3.69 2.97
C LEU A 23 -7.11 -3.51 2.36
N PRO A 24 -6.38 -4.58 2.03
CA PRO A 24 -5.14 -4.45 1.26
C PRO A 24 -5.45 -4.07 -0.19
N VAL A 25 -4.68 -3.12 -0.73
CA VAL A 25 -4.76 -2.73 -2.15
C VAL A 25 -3.36 -2.54 -2.71
N GLY A 26 -3.19 -2.75 -4.01
CA GLY A 26 -1.89 -2.54 -4.66
C GLY A 26 -2.03 -2.33 -6.15
N SER A 27 -1.13 -2.91 -6.93
CA SER A 27 -1.16 -2.92 -8.38
C SER A 27 -0.62 -4.24 -8.92
N VAL A 28 -0.94 -4.54 -10.18
CA VAL A 28 -0.25 -5.53 -11.00
C VAL A 28 0.56 -4.74 -12.02
N GLU A 29 1.84 -4.53 -11.74
CA GLU A 29 2.72 -3.71 -12.56
C GLU A 29 4.15 -4.23 -12.57
N GLN A 30 4.91 -3.81 -13.57
CA GLN A 30 6.32 -4.14 -13.65
C GLN A 30 7.10 -3.61 -12.44
N HIS A 31 8.04 -4.38 -11.97
CA HIS A 31 9.00 -4.03 -10.90
C HIS A 31 10.42 -4.42 -11.29
N GLY A 32 10.91 -3.80 -12.37
CA GLY A 32 12.20 -4.18 -12.96
C GLY A 32 12.18 -5.61 -13.52
N ARG A 33 13.35 -6.17 -13.70
CA ARG A 33 13.52 -7.54 -14.21
C ARG A 33 13.61 -8.60 -13.10
N HIS A 34 13.65 -8.16 -11.86
CA HIS A 34 14.03 -8.97 -10.68
C HIS A 34 12.88 -9.22 -9.70
N MET A 35 11.76 -8.52 -9.84
CA MET A 35 10.61 -8.67 -8.94
C MET A 35 9.34 -9.06 -9.72
N PRO A 36 8.39 -9.76 -9.08
CA PRO A 36 7.14 -10.15 -9.74
C PRO A 36 6.20 -8.96 -9.95
N LEU A 37 5.30 -9.10 -10.94
CA LEU A 37 4.25 -8.10 -11.19
C LEU A 37 3.27 -7.92 -10.01
N ALA A 38 3.25 -8.87 -9.09
CA ALA A 38 2.38 -8.89 -7.94
C ALA A 38 2.92 -8.12 -6.73
N THR A 39 4.11 -7.52 -6.82
CA THR A 39 4.86 -6.93 -5.70
C THR A 39 4.00 -6.08 -4.78
N ASP A 40 3.27 -5.14 -5.33
CA ASP A 40 2.49 -4.15 -4.56
C ASP A 40 1.37 -4.79 -3.74
N HIS A 41 0.50 -5.55 -4.42
CA HIS A 41 -0.67 -6.09 -3.73
C HIS A 41 -0.32 -7.23 -2.78
N ILE A 42 0.71 -8.03 -3.08
CA ILE A 42 1.20 -9.07 -2.16
C ILE A 42 1.88 -8.45 -0.95
N THR A 43 2.69 -7.40 -1.12
CA THR A 43 3.29 -6.67 0.01
C THR A 43 2.22 -6.11 0.94
N ALA A 44 1.21 -5.44 0.39
CA ALA A 44 0.08 -4.91 1.17
C ALA A 44 -0.68 -6.03 1.92
N GLU A 45 -0.97 -7.13 1.24
CA GLU A 45 -1.64 -8.30 1.84
C GLU A 45 -0.81 -8.88 3.00
N LEU A 46 0.47 -9.14 2.79
CA LEU A 46 1.31 -9.78 3.79
C LEU A 46 1.57 -8.88 5.01
N ILE A 47 1.65 -7.55 4.83
CA ILE A 47 1.70 -6.60 5.95
C ILE A 47 0.39 -6.63 6.74
N ALA A 48 -0.76 -6.60 6.07
CA ALA A 48 -2.06 -6.68 6.72
C ALA A 48 -2.25 -7.99 7.51
N LEU A 49 -1.83 -9.12 6.93
CA LEU A 49 -1.90 -10.43 7.59
C LEU A 49 -0.99 -10.52 8.83
N ARG A 50 0.20 -9.88 8.80
CA ARG A 50 1.07 -9.81 9.98
C ARG A 50 0.50 -8.91 11.09
N ALA A 51 -0.21 -7.84 10.71
CA ALA A 51 -0.90 -7.01 11.68
C ALA A 51 -2.07 -7.76 12.34
N GLU A 52 -2.82 -8.58 11.59
CA GLU A 52 -3.89 -9.45 12.09
C GLU A 52 -3.40 -10.43 13.17
N GLU A 53 -2.13 -10.84 13.12
CA GLU A 53 -1.53 -11.69 14.16
C GLU A 53 -1.30 -10.96 15.50
N ARG A 54 -1.39 -9.61 15.51
CA ARG A 54 -1.02 -8.74 16.65
C ARG A 54 -2.18 -7.90 17.19
N CYS A 55 -3.26 -7.75 16.44
CA CYS A 55 -4.43 -6.97 16.86
C CYS A 55 -5.73 -7.58 16.34
N ASP A 56 -6.85 -7.24 16.96
CA ASP A 56 -8.18 -7.81 16.63
C ASP A 56 -8.84 -7.07 15.47
N VAL A 57 -8.47 -7.46 14.25
CA VAL A 57 -8.98 -6.89 13.01
C VAL A 57 -9.58 -7.96 12.09
N VAL A 58 -10.31 -7.52 11.08
CA VAL A 58 -10.73 -8.38 9.96
C VAL A 58 -10.00 -7.95 8.71
N VAL A 59 -9.30 -8.87 8.04
CA VAL A 59 -8.65 -8.60 6.76
C VAL A 59 -9.58 -9.00 5.62
N ALA A 60 -9.97 -8.01 4.81
CA ALA A 60 -10.76 -8.19 3.60
C ALA A 60 -9.91 -8.79 2.46
N PRO A 61 -10.53 -9.41 1.43
CA PRO A 61 -9.81 -9.83 0.23
C PRO A 61 -9.07 -8.66 -0.43
N THR A 62 -7.85 -8.93 -0.87
CA THR A 62 -6.98 -7.92 -1.50
C THR A 62 -7.53 -7.45 -2.84
N LEU A 63 -7.51 -6.14 -3.10
CA LEU A 63 -7.76 -5.55 -4.41
C LEU A 63 -6.43 -5.43 -5.17
N PRO A 64 -6.17 -6.32 -6.16
CA PRO A 64 -4.83 -6.42 -6.77
C PRO A 64 -4.58 -5.41 -7.89
N TYR A 65 -5.61 -4.74 -8.43
CA TYR A 65 -5.48 -3.81 -9.54
C TYR A 65 -5.55 -2.37 -9.06
N GLY A 66 -4.54 -1.57 -9.45
CA GLY A 66 -4.38 -0.18 -9.07
C GLY A 66 -4.21 0.77 -10.27
N ILE A 67 -3.67 1.95 -10.01
CA ILE A 67 -3.51 3.04 -10.97
C ILE A 67 -2.05 3.10 -11.42
N SER A 68 -1.68 2.33 -12.44
CA SER A 68 -0.31 2.23 -12.94
C SER A 68 -0.15 2.47 -14.45
N PRO A 69 -0.87 3.43 -15.08
CA PRO A 69 -0.74 3.66 -16.54
C PRO A 69 0.66 4.14 -16.94
N HIS A 70 1.44 4.70 -16.03
CA HIS A 70 2.84 5.11 -16.28
C HIS A 70 3.81 3.94 -16.44
N HIS A 71 3.36 2.71 -16.22
CA HIS A 71 4.10 1.46 -16.49
C HIS A 71 3.58 0.70 -17.73
N ARG A 72 2.66 1.27 -18.51
CA ARG A 72 1.91 0.59 -19.59
C ARG A 72 2.77 0.02 -20.71
N GLN A 73 4.01 0.51 -20.90
CA GLN A 73 4.92 0.01 -21.91
C GLN A 73 5.58 -1.32 -21.53
N PHE A 74 5.51 -1.70 -20.27
CA PHE A 74 6.07 -2.95 -19.76
C PHE A 74 5.00 -4.04 -19.73
N TRP A 75 5.29 -5.18 -20.36
CA TRP A 75 4.36 -6.29 -20.49
C TRP A 75 3.85 -6.83 -19.14
N GLY A 76 2.58 -7.11 -19.08
CA GLY A 76 1.92 -7.66 -17.90
C GLY A 76 1.37 -6.62 -16.92
N THR A 77 1.70 -5.34 -17.09
CA THR A 77 1.07 -4.27 -16.30
C THR A 77 -0.41 -4.15 -16.63
N ILE A 78 -1.26 -4.20 -15.61
CA ILE A 78 -2.72 -4.06 -15.71
C ILE A 78 -3.13 -2.91 -14.80
N TRP A 79 -3.76 -1.88 -15.37
CA TRP A 79 -4.14 -0.69 -14.61
C TRP A 79 -5.63 -0.38 -14.71
N LEU A 80 -6.12 0.29 -13.69
CA LEU A 80 -7.43 0.92 -13.68
C LEU A 80 -7.28 2.43 -13.91
N ARG A 81 -8.32 3.07 -14.44
CA ARG A 81 -8.45 4.52 -14.38
C ARG A 81 -8.70 4.94 -12.94
N SER A 82 -8.26 6.13 -12.55
CA SER A 82 -8.36 6.60 -11.16
C SER A 82 -9.79 6.64 -10.65
N GLU A 83 -10.75 7.10 -11.47
CA GLU A 83 -12.16 7.11 -11.10
C GLU A 83 -12.73 5.69 -10.89
N VAL A 84 -12.30 4.71 -11.70
CA VAL A 84 -12.75 3.31 -11.55
C VAL A 84 -12.18 2.71 -10.26
N PHE A 85 -10.89 2.91 -10.00
CA PHE A 85 -10.28 2.43 -8.77
C PHE A 85 -10.91 3.06 -7.52
N ARG A 86 -11.12 4.39 -7.55
CA ARG A 86 -11.83 5.10 -6.48
C ARG A 86 -13.20 4.50 -6.23
N ASP A 87 -14.00 4.34 -7.29
CA ASP A 87 -15.38 3.88 -7.18
C ASP A 87 -15.44 2.44 -6.64
N VAL A 88 -14.52 1.56 -7.04
CA VAL A 88 -14.40 0.21 -6.45
C VAL A 88 -14.10 0.29 -4.94
N VAL A 89 -13.14 1.11 -4.51
CA VAL A 89 -12.80 1.26 -3.09
C VAL A 89 -13.98 1.84 -2.30
N VAL A 90 -14.66 2.82 -2.86
CA VAL A 90 -15.86 3.45 -2.27
C VAL A 90 -17.00 2.44 -2.15
N ASP A 91 -17.26 1.63 -3.17
CA ASP A 91 -18.32 0.62 -3.14
C ASP A 91 -18.02 -0.53 -2.17
N VAL A 92 -16.75 -0.95 -2.05
CA VAL A 92 -16.33 -1.90 -1.01
C VAL A 92 -16.56 -1.30 0.38
N ALA A 93 -16.18 -0.04 0.61
CA ALA A 93 -16.39 0.64 1.89
C ALA A 93 -17.89 0.76 2.23
N ARG A 94 -18.74 1.13 1.27
CA ARG A 94 -20.21 1.20 1.43
C ARG A 94 -20.82 -0.16 1.76
N SER A 95 -20.36 -1.21 1.08
CA SER A 95 -20.79 -2.59 1.36
C SER A 95 -20.45 -2.99 2.79
N LEU A 96 -19.19 -2.77 3.24
CA LEU A 96 -18.78 -3.03 4.61
C LEU A 96 -19.56 -2.19 5.62
N LYS A 97 -19.81 -0.91 5.32
CA LYS A 97 -20.65 -0.02 6.13
C LYS A 97 -22.06 -0.55 6.31
N SER A 98 -22.67 -1.12 5.26
CA SER A 98 -24.01 -1.71 5.34
C SER A 98 -24.09 -2.91 6.31
N HIS A 99 -22.95 -3.52 6.59
CA HIS A 99 -22.78 -4.58 7.60
C HIS A 99 -22.35 -4.07 8.98
N GLY A 100 -22.36 -2.74 9.20
CA GLY A 100 -22.06 -2.13 10.50
C GLY A 100 -20.59 -1.75 10.72
N VAL A 101 -19.72 -1.97 9.74
CA VAL A 101 -18.31 -1.52 9.84
C VAL A 101 -18.24 0.00 9.87
N GLN A 102 -17.56 0.53 10.86
CA GLN A 102 -17.43 1.97 11.09
C GLN A 102 -16.04 2.53 10.75
N LYS A 103 -15.02 1.68 10.76
CA LYS A 103 -13.62 2.05 10.58
C LYS A 103 -12.93 1.08 9.62
N LEU A 104 -12.37 1.62 8.55
CA LEU A 104 -11.67 0.89 7.49
C LEU A 104 -10.28 1.47 7.32
N VAL A 105 -9.25 0.63 7.42
CA VAL A 105 -7.88 0.98 7.01
C VAL A 105 -7.63 0.38 5.64
N VAL A 106 -7.22 1.19 4.68
CA VAL A 106 -6.80 0.72 3.35
C VAL A 106 -5.29 0.66 3.32
N VAL A 107 -4.73 -0.55 3.42
CA VAL A 107 -3.28 -0.77 3.34
C VAL A 107 -2.87 -0.74 1.88
N ASN A 108 -2.16 0.31 1.50
CA ASN A 108 -1.75 0.57 0.13
C ASN A 108 -0.31 0.11 -0.12
N GLY A 109 -0.12 -0.69 -1.17
CA GLY A 109 1.18 -1.13 -1.66
C GLY A 109 1.72 -0.33 -2.85
N HIS A 110 0.91 0.58 -3.46
CA HIS A 110 1.25 1.23 -4.72
C HIS A 110 1.14 2.76 -4.65
N GLY A 111 2.22 3.46 -5.01
CA GLY A 111 2.28 4.93 -4.96
C GLY A 111 1.24 5.64 -5.83
N GLY A 112 0.90 5.09 -6.99
CA GLY A 112 -0.10 5.63 -7.90
C GLY A 112 -1.53 5.69 -7.32
N ASN A 113 -1.83 4.90 -6.29
CA ASN A 113 -3.13 4.86 -5.64
C ASN A 113 -3.33 5.99 -4.61
N THR A 114 -2.24 6.54 -4.05
CA THR A 114 -2.25 7.40 -2.85
C THR A 114 -3.22 8.57 -2.95
N GLY A 115 -3.19 9.34 -4.05
CA GLY A 115 -4.06 10.50 -4.22
C GLY A 115 -5.54 10.14 -4.29
N THR A 116 -5.85 9.07 -5.00
CA THR A 116 -7.21 8.58 -5.19
C THR A 116 -7.79 7.93 -3.92
N LEU A 117 -6.95 7.28 -3.12
CA LEU A 117 -7.35 6.77 -1.81
C LEU A 117 -7.66 7.90 -0.81
N ALA A 118 -6.93 9.01 -0.87
CA ALA A 118 -7.23 10.19 -0.06
C ALA A 118 -8.60 10.80 -0.44
N GLU A 119 -8.93 10.85 -1.73
CA GLU A 119 -10.24 11.27 -2.22
C GLU A 119 -11.35 10.33 -1.72
N ALA A 120 -11.17 9.01 -1.88
CA ALA A 120 -12.12 7.99 -1.38
C ALA A 120 -12.36 8.13 0.13
N GLY A 121 -11.29 8.35 0.92
CA GLY A 121 -11.38 8.60 2.35
C GLY A 121 -12.23 9.83 2.70
N SER A 122 -12.07 10.92 1.94
CA SER A 122 -12.87 12.14 2.10
C SER A 122 -14.35 11.90 1.80
N MET A 123 -14.66 11.15 0.72
CA MET A 123 -16.05 10.81 0.34
C MET A 123 -16.72 9.96 1.43
N ILE A 124 -16.10 8.89 1.84
CA ILE A 124 -16.65 7.94 2.83
C ILE A 124 -16.81 8.60 4.20
N ARG A 125 -15.91 9.53 4.57
CA ARG A 125 -16.04 10.32 5.80
C ARG A 125 -17.33 11.16 5.82
N GLN A 126 -17.72 11.73 4.69
CA GLN A 126 -18.98 12.47 4.55
C GLN A 126 -20.22 11.58 4.69
N GLU A 127 -20.07 10.30 4.36
CA GLU A 127 -21.12 9.29 4.49
C GLU A 127 -21.20 8.66 5.90
N GLY A 128 -20.35 9.08 6.84
CA GLY A 128 -20.41 8.63 8.24
C GLY A 128 -19.64 7.35 8.54
N MET A 129 -18.57 7.07 7.80
CA MET A 129 -17.60 6.00 8.08
C MET A 129 -16.18 6.57 8.00
N ALA A 130 -15.26 6.10 8.84
CA ALA A 130 -13.86 6.47 8.77
C ALA A 130 -13.10 5.52 7.84
N LEU A 131 -12.57 6.04 6.71
CA LEU A 131 -11.66 5.33 5.83
C LEU A 131 -10.30 6.01 5.86
N LEU A 132 -9.26 5.27 6.27
CA LEU A 132 -7.91 5.78 6.41
C LEU A 132 -6.97 5.05 5.46
N PRO A 133 -6.41 5.73 4.43
CA PRO A 133 -5.32 5.19 3.64
C PRO A 133 -4.05 5.07 4.47
N PHE A 134 -3.37 3.93 4.36
CA PHE A 134 -2.11 3.64 5.00
C PHE A 134 -1.10 3.19 3.94
N ASP A 135 -0.27 4.11 3.45
CA ASP A 135 0.84 3.81 2.56
C ASP A 135 1.96 3.17 3.39
N TRP A 136 2.22 1.87 3.24
CA TRP A 136 3.09 1.10 4.14
C TRP A 136 4.49 1.70 4.31
N TRP A 137 5.02 2.34 3.26
CA TRP A 137 6.38 2.93 3.26
C TRP A 137 6.46 4.28 3.98
N ARG A 138 5.37 5.03 4.11
CA ARG A 138 5.39 6.38 4.71
C ARG A 138 5.63 6.38 6.21
N GLY A 139 5.30 5.30 6.88
CA GLY A 139 5.56 5.12 8.30
C GLY A 139 6.97 4.62 8.63
N VAL A 140 7.75 4.28 7.60
CA VAL A 140 9.15 3.86 7.76
C VAL A 140 10.03 5.10 7.74
N ASP A 141 10.65 5.42 8.88
CA ASP A 141 11.45 6.62 9.02
C ASP A 141 12.77 6.57 8.23
N ASP A 142 13.22 7.74 7.75
CA ASP A 142 14.44 7.87 6.94
C ASP A 142 15.69 7.37 7.66
N ALA A 143 15.74 7.46 8.99
CA ALA A 143 16.88 7.00 9.77
C ALA A 143 17.00 5.47 9.70
N LEU A 144 15.89 4.75 9.80
CA LEU A 144 15.88 3.29 9.61
C LEU A 144 16.25 2.93 8.17
N VAL A 145 15.68 3.60 7.16
CA VAL A 145 16.01 3.35 5.75
C VAL A 145 17.49 3.50 5.49
N ARG A 146 18.12 4.60 5.97
CA ARG A 146 19.57 4.82 5.87
C ARG A 146 20.40 3.77 6.60
N ALA A 147 19.97 3.39 7.79
CA ALA A 147 20.68 2.40 8.60
C ALA A 147 20.72 1.01 7.94
N VAL A 148 19.61 0.59 7.29
CA VAL A 148 19.51 -0.77 6.74
C VAL A 148 19.92 -0.86 5.27
N LEU A 149 19.82 0.22 4.47
CA LEU A 149 20.14 0.22 3.04
C LEU A 149 21.45 0.97 2.71
N GLY A 150 21.96 1.79 3.64
CA GLY A 150 23.07 2.71 3.42
C GLY A 150 22.63 4.00 2.70
N GLU A 151 23.45 5.06 2.82
CA GLU A 151 23.14 6.42 2.35
C GLU A 151 22.79 6.49 0.86
N ALA A 152 23.58 5.84 0.00
CA ALA A 152 23.36 5.91 -1.45
C ALA A 152 22.04 5.30 -1.89
N ALA A 153 21.68 4.13 -1.33
CA ALA A 153 20.43 3.45 -1.68
C ALA A 153 19.21 4.11 -1.04
N ALA A 154 19.36 4.68 0.16
CA ALA A 154 18.32 5.43 0.85
C ALA A 154 17.99 6.78 0.18
N ALA A 155 18.96 7.38 -0.51
CA ALA A 155 18.77 8.65 -1.21
C ALA A 155 17.85 8.54 -2.45
N ILE A 156 17.68 7.34 -3.01
CA ILE A 156 16.84 7.08 -4.19
C ILE A 156 15.87 5.94 -3.88
N THR A 157 14.76 6.27 -3.24
CA THR A 157 13.63 5.38 -2.99
C THR A 157 12.58 5.57 -4.09
N GLY A 158 12.88 5.10 -5.29
CA GLY A 158 12.05 5.32 -6.49
C GLY A 158 11.03 4.21 -6.71
N HIS A 159 11.35 3.24 -7.58
CA HIS A 159 10.48 2.14 -7.95
C HIS A 159 11.30 0.86 -8.16
N ALA A 160 10.83 -0.27 -7.65
CA ALA A 160 11.61 -1.52 -7.60
C ALA A 160 13.03 -1.28 -7.09
N CYS A 161 13.15 -0.37 -6.13
CA CYS A 161 14.41 0.11 -5.54
C CYS A 161 14.92 -0.82 -4.45
N ALA A 162 16.01 -0.45 -3.77
CA ALA A 162 16.55 -1.25 -2.68
C ALA A 162 15.55 -1.55 -1.56
N MET A 163 14.63 -0.61 -1.28
CA MET A 163 13.62 -0.76 -0.24
C MET A 163 12.60 -1.85 -0.61
N GLU A 164 11.94 -1.72 -1.76
CA GLU A 164 10.95 -2.69 -2.22
C GLU A 164 11.58 -4.05 -2.51
N THR A 165 12.77 -4.06 -3.11
CA THR A 165 13.51 -5.30 -3.36
C THR A 165 13.86 -6.02 -2.05
N SER A 166 14.28 -5.29 -1.00
CA SER A 166 14.55 -5.88 0.32
C SER A 166 13.29 -6.48 0.94
N VAL A 167 12.17 -5.76 0.84
CA VAL A 167 10.86 -6.25 1.30
C VAL A 167 10.45 -7.51 0.55
N GLY A 168 10.60 -7.55 -0.78
CA GLY A 168 10.31 -8.74 -1.59
C GLY A 168 11.20 -9.93 -1.23
N LEU A 169 12.50 -9.72 -1.03
CA LEU A 169 13.44 -10.76 -0.60
C LEU A 169 13.09 -11.35 0.78
N HIS A 170 12.42 -10.58 1.64
CA HIS A 170 11.94 -11.06 2.93
C HIS A 170 10.57 -11.75 2.85
N LEU A 171 9.64 -11.20 2.06
CA LEU A 171 8.24 -11.63 2.06
C LEU A 171 7.94 -12.78 1.10
N PHE A 172 8.56 -12.78 -0.09
CA PHE A 172 8.32 -13.73 -1.17
C PHE A 172 9.61 -14.02 -1.98
N PRO A 173 10.68 -14.51 -1.30
CA PRO A 173 12.00 -14.71 -1.91
C PRO A 173 11.97 -15.66 -3.11
N GLU A 174 11.04 -16.60 -3.14
CA GLU A 174 10.89 -17.59 -4.21
C GLU A 174 10.44 -16.99 -5.56
N TRP A 175 9.92 -15.74 -5.56
CA TRP A 175 9.51 -15.03 -6.77
C TRP A 175 10.53 -13.96 -7.21
N MET A 176 11.65 -13.84 -6.49
CA MET A 176 12.67 -12.84 -6.73
C MET A 176 13.82 -13.40 -7.58
N ASP A 177 14.25 -12.65 -8.60
CA ASP A 177 15.47 -12.93 -9.36
C ASP A 177 16.51 -11.84 -9.11
N GLN A 178 17.18 -11.90 -7.96
CA GLN A 178 18.19 -10.90 -7.59
C GLN A 178 19.36 -10.83 -8.61
N GLY A 179 19.61 -11.90 -9.37
CA GLY A 179 20.62 -11.92 -10.42
C GLY A 179 20.28 -11.01 -11.62
N ALA A 180 19.01 -10.72 -11.83
CA ALA A 180 18.54 -9.81 -12.88
C ALA A 180 18.41 -8.34 -12.42
N ALA A 181 18.73 -8.03 -11.15
CA ALA A 181 18.69 -6.67 -10.62
C ALA A 181 19.74 -5.77 -11.25
N VAL A 182 19.35 -4.57 -11.68
CA VAL A 182 20.22 -3.56 -12.30
C VAL A 182 20.04 -2.23 -11.56
N ASP A 183 21.14 -1.61 -11.14
CA ASP A 183 21.09 -0.28 -10.53
C ASP A 183 20.82 0.79 -11.59
N VAL A 184 19.81 1.62 -11.31
CA VAL A 184 19.41 2.77 -12.13
C VAL A 184 19.40 4.00 -11.24
N PRO A 185 20.55 4.70 -11.07
CA PRO A 185 20.68 5.82 -10.13
C PRO A 185 20.08 7.11 -10.71
N THR A 186 18.79 7.07 -10.98
CA THR A 186 18.00 8.23 -11.43
C THR A 186 16.86 8.49 -10.43
N SER A 187 16.15 9.58 -10.62
CA SER A 187 14.95 9.92 -9.85
C SER A 187 13.82 10.32 -10.80
N TRP A 188 12.60 10.33 -10.29
CA TRP A 188 11.47 10.92 -11.01
C TRP A 188 11.79 12.39 -11.38
N ALA A 189 11.28 12.85 -12.53
CA ALA A 189 11.52 14.21 -12.99
C ALA A 189 11.07 15.24 -11.95
N PRO A 190 11.91 16.27 -11.68
CA PRO A 190 11.51 17.36 -10.81
C PRO A 190 10.42 18.21 -11.47
N ALA A 191 9.71 18.97 -10.64
CA ALA A 191 8.82 20.00 -11.17
C ALA A 191 9.60 21.04 -12.00
N VAL A 192 9.04 21.44 -13.14
CA VAL A 192 9.61 22.47 -14.02
C VAL A 192 8.82 23.76 -13.81
N HIS A 193 9.46 24.78 -13.27
CA HIS A 193 8.81 26.08 -12.95
C HIS A 193 7.49 25.95 -12.16
N GLY A 194 7.43 24.97 -11.25
CA GLY A 194 6.23 24.68 -10.46
C GLY A 194 5.19 23.80 -11.14
N ALA A 195 5.37 23.40 -12.39
CA ALA A 195 4.51 22.47 -13.10
C ALA A 195 5.06 21.04 -12.98
N GLN A 196 4.16 20.09 -12.73
CA GLN A 196 4.50 18.65 -12.79
C GLN A 196 4.39 18.18 -14.23
N VAL A 197 5.48 17.63 -14.75
CA VAL A 197 5.50 16.99 -16.10
C VAL A 197 5.19 15.51 -15.89
N HIS A 198 4.23 15.00 -16.64
CA HIS A 198 3.86 13.59 -16.60
C HIS A 198 4.70 12.79 -17.58
N PHE A 199 5.52 11.91 -17.04
CA PHE A 199 6.36 10.96 -17.79
C PHE A 199 5.92 9.53 -17.47
N ASP A 200 6.21 8.63 -18.40
CA ASP A 200 6.11 7.19 -18.15
C ASP A 200 7.44 6.65 -17.64
N THR A 201 7.42 5.52 -16.97
CA THR A 201 8.63 4.90 -16.41
C THR A 201 9.69 4.60 -17.48
N VAL A 202 9.26 4.27 -18.69
CA VAL A 202 10.18 4.01 -19.83
C VAL A 202 11.00 5.24 -20.21
N ASP A 203 10.53 6.45 -19.92
CA ASP A 203 11.25 7.70 -20.20
C ASP A 203 12.48 7.86 -19.30
N PHE A 204 12.50 7.19 -18.13
CA PHE A 204 13.62 7.23 -17.18
C PHE A 204 14.54 6.03 -17.30
N THR A 205 14.00 4.86 -17.67
CA THR A 205 14.74 3.61 -17.65
C THR A 205 14.11 2.55 -18.55
N PRO A 206 14.90 1.86 -19.39
CA PRO A 206 14.42 0.69 -20.12
C PRO A 206 14.35 -0.57 -19.23
N HIS A 207 14.83 -0.50 -17.99
CA HIS A 207 14.86 -1.62 -17.07
C HIS A 207 13.60 -1.70 -16.18
N GLY A 208 12.83 -0.62 -16.11
CA GLY A 208 11.59 -0.53 -15.31
C GLY A 208 11.79 -0.06 -13.88
N ASN A 209 12.97 -0.23 -13.29
CA ASN A 209 13.25 0.18 -11.91
C ASN A 209 13.99 1.54 -11.82
N ILE A 210 13.88 2.18 -10.65
CA ILE A 210 14.58 3.43 -10.30
C ILE A 210 15.19 3.27 -8.90
N GLY A 211 16.53 3.31 -8.79
CA GLY A 211 17.26 3.15 -7.54
C GLY A 211 18.32 2.07 -7.60
N PHE A 212 18.64 1.48 -6.44
CA PHE A 212 19.76 0.56 -6.25
C PHE A 212 19.30 -0.84 -5.77
N PRO A 213 18.55 -1.62 -6.56
CA PRO A 213 18.06 -2.93 -6.12
C PRO A 213 19.17 -3.92 -5.78
N THR A 214 20.39 -3.76 -6.33
CA THR A 214 21.53 -4.63 -6.00
C THR A 214 22.02 -4.48 -4.55
N LYS A 215 21.62 -3.41 -3.85
CA LYS A 215 21.94 -3.15 -2.44
C LYS A 215 20.92 -3.78 -1.49
N ALA A 216 19.85 -4.37 -2.01
CA ALA A 216 18.80 -4.96 -1.21
C ALA A 216 19.26 -6.23 -0.49
N THR A 217 18.71 -6.45 0.70
CA THR A 217 18.92 -7.67 1.49
C THR A 217 17.63 -8.09 2.19
N ALA A 218 17.41 -9.40 2.36
CA ALA A 218 16.28 -9.91 3.14
C ALA A 218 16.29 -9.42 4.60
N ALA A 219 17.49 -9.21 5.18
CA ALA A 219 17.65 -8.70 6.54
C ALA A 219 17.17 -7.24 6.68
N ALA A 220 17.45 -6.39 5.69
CA ALA A 220 16.88 -5.04 5.61
C ALA A 220 15.37 -5.11 5.44
N GLY A 221 14.88 -5.97 4.54
CA GLY A 221 13.46 -6.20 4.34
C GLY A 221 12.70 -6.58 5.60
N ALA A 222 13.28 -7.46 6.41
CA ALA A 222 12.69 -7.86 7.69
C ALA A 222 12.47 -6.67 8.64
N GLN A 223 13.44 -5.75 8.75
CA GLN A 223 13.33 -4.56 9.60
C GLN A 223 12.32 -3.55 9.06
N LEU A 224 12.30 -3.35 7.74
CA LEU A 224 11.35 -2.45 7.08
C LEU A 224 9.90 -2.94 7.24
N VAL A 225 9.67 -4.25 7.02
CA VAL A 225 8.35 -4.88 7.21
C VAL A 225 7.92 -4.82 8.68
N GLU A 226 8.82 -5.14 9.62
CA GLU A 226 8.51 -5.07 11.05
C GLU A 226 8.06 -3.65 11.46
N LYS A 227 8.75 -2.62 10.96
CA LYS A 227 8.37 -1.22 11.21
C LYS A 227 7.01 -0.89 10.61
N ALA A 228 6.74 -1.30 9.37
CA ALA A 228 5.45 -1.07 8.71
C ALA A 228 4.31 -1.76 9.45
N VAL A 229 4.50 -3.02 9.86
CA VAL A 229 3.51 -3.78 10.64
C VAL A 229 3.26 -3.13 12.00
N THR A 230 4.32 -2.73 12.72
CA THR A 230 4.17 -2.03 14.01
C THR A 230 3.36 -0.74 13.86
N ASN A 231 3.67 0.08 12.85
CA ASN A 231 2.92 1.31 12.60
C ASN A 231 1.43 1.04 12.26
N LEU A 232 1.15 -0.03 11.52
CA LEU A 232 -0.23 -0.43 11.20
C LEU A 232 -0.99 -0.88 12.46
N VAL A 233 -0.36 -1.67 13.32
CA VAL A 233 -0.92 -2.10 14.62
C VAL A 233 -1.19 -0.90 15.52
N ASP A 234 -0.24 0.03 15.62
CA ASP A 234 -0.41 1.27 16.40
C ASP A 234 -1.55 2.13 15.85
N LEU A 235 -1.71 2.22 14.52
CA LEU A 235 -2.85 2.89 13.89
C LEU A 235 -4.17 2.21 14.23
N VAL A 236 -4.23 0.88 14.22
CA VAL A 236 -5.44 0.13 14.61
C VAL A 236 -5.81 0.43 16.06
N HIS A 237 -4.88 0.31 17.00
CA HIS A 237 -5.13 0.61 18.42
C HIS A 237 -5.56 2.07 18.63
N TRP A 238 -4.96 3.01 17.89
CA TRP A 238 -5.39 4.41 17.94
C TRP A 238 -6.83 4.57 17.42
N LEU A 239 -7.19 3.88 16.33
CA LEU A 239 -8.55 3.90 15.79
C LEU A 239 -9.57 3.28 16.77
N GLU A 240 -9.24 2.15 17.39
CA GLU A 240 -10.11 1.50 18.40
C GLU A 240 -10.42 2.45 19.55
N ALA A 241 -9.41 3.16 20.05
CA ALA A 241 -9.55 4.11 21.16
C ALA A 241 -10.31 5.40 20.77
N LYS A 242 -10.46 5.74 19.48
CA LYS A 242 -11.11 6.96 19.05
C LYS A 242 -12.62 6.77 18.84
N PRO A 243 -13.48 7.60 19.49
CA PRO A 243 -14.89 7.68 19.14
C PRO A 243 -15.08 8.02 17.66
N LEU A 244 -16.00 7.32 16.99
CA LEU A 244 -16.27 7.57 15.56
C LEU A 244 -16.60 9.04 15.28
N ALA A 245 -17.36 9.69 16.15
CA ALA A 245 -17.76 11.10 16.01
C ALA A 245 -16.56 12.07 15.91
N GLU A 246 -15.40 11.73 16.48
CA GLU A 246 -14.18 12.55 16.36
C GLU A 246 -13.53 12.44 14.98
N LEU A 247 -13.82 11.37 14.24
CA LEU A 247 -13.26 11.08 12.92
C LEU A 247 -14.16 11.59 11.78
N LEU A 248 -15.43 11.86 12.06
CA LEU A 248 -16.41 12.26 11.06
C LEU A 248 -16.48 13.77 10.83
N VAL A 249 -17.30 14.15 9.86
CA VAL A 249 -17.58 15.54 9.52
C VAL A 249 -18.33 16.21 10.67
N ARG A 250 -17.87 17.38 11.08
CA ARG A 250 -18.57 18.21 12.08
C ARG A 250 -19.80 18.88 11.44
N PRO A 251 -20.85 19.21 12.23
CA PRO A 251 -21.97 20.00 11.74
C PRO A 251 -21.47 21.40 11.30
N HIS A 252 -22.32 22.09 10.55
CA HIS A 252 -22.02 23.48 10.16
C HIS A 252 -21.83 24.35 11.41
N LEU A 253 -20.94 25.32 11.30
CA LEU A 253 -20.78 26.34 12.33
C LEU A 253 -22.04 27.23 12.35
N GLU A 254 -22.50 27.58 13.56
CA GLU A 254 -23.62 28.54 13.74
C GLU A 254 -23.17 29.97 13.42
#